data_7e4c28b0526db00ec18f1df3526494ff
#
_entry.id   7e4c28b0526db00ec18f1df3526494ff
#
_cell.length_a   1.000
_cell.length_b   1.000
_cell.length_c   1.000
_cell.angle_alpha   90.00
_cell.angle_beta   90.00
_cell.angle_gamma   90.00
#
_symmetry.space_group_name_H-M   'P 1'
#
loop_
_entity.id
_entity.type
_entity.pdbx_description
1 polymer ?
#
loop_
_entity_poly.entity_id
_entity_poly.type
_entity_poly.pdbx_seq_one_letter_code
_entity_poly.pdbx_strand_id
1 'polypeptide(L)'
;MLNPTSETWRLFLHVVAASVWVGGQIVLAGIVPVVRTGNRELLSLVARQFARLSWPAFLVATLTGIWSIAEINVGDLSTEYQVVLFVKLFCAGLSATAAVVHSLGNSKVAKGVGGSMTLLFGLAAMFLGELLQTGV
;
A
#
# COMPACT_ATOMS: atom_id res chain seq x y z
N MET A 1 -20.80 -26.60 -4.30
CA MET A 1 -20.89 -25.16 -4.61
C MET A 1 -19.82 -24.43 -3.80
N LEU A 2 -19.07 -23.53 -4.44
CA LEU A 2 -18.11 -22.68 -3.74
C LEU A 2 -18.89 -21.53 -3.11
N ASN A 3 -18.90 -21.45 -1.78
CA ASN A 3 -19.51 -20.34 -1.05
C ASN A 3 -18.42 -19.43 -0.48
N PRO A 4 -18.50 -18.13 -0.64
CA PRO A 4 -17.53 -17.21 -0.06
C PRO A 4 -17.61 -17.24 1.46
N THR A 5 -16.47 -17.41 2.10
CA THR A 5 -16.32 -17.37 3.56
C THR A 5 -15.92 -15.96 4.03
N SER A 6 -15.91 -15.73 5.35
CA SER A 6 -15.37 -14.49 5.93
C SER A 6 -13.90 -14.24 5.51
N GLU A 7 -13.12 -15.32 5.42
CA GLU A 7 -11.75 -15.27 4.92
C GLU A 7 -11.67 -14.82 3.46
N THR A 8 -12.56 -15.32 2.60
CA THR A 8 -12.64 -14.89 1.19
C THR A 8 -12.88 -13.39 1.08
N TRP A 9 -13.83 -12.85 1.85
CA TRP A 9 -14.12 -11.42 1.84
C TRP A 9 -12.98 -10.58 2.41
N ARG A 10 -12.37 -11.03 3.51
CA ARG A 10 -11.23 -10.37 4.13
C ARG A 10 -10.05 -10.24 3.17
N LEU A 11 -9.65 -11.36 2.55
CA LEU A 11 -8.56 -11.38 1.58
C LEU A 11 -8.87 -10.55 0.34
N PHE A 12 -10.09 -10.66 -0.19
CA PHE A 12 -10.53 -9.85 -1.33
C PHE A 12 -10.43 -8.36 -1.05
N LEU A 13 -10.97 -7.90 0.08
CA LEU A 13 -10.90 -6.49 0.47
C LEU A 13 -9.47 -6.03 0.68
N HIS A 14 -8.63 -6.87 1.29
CA HIS A 14 -7.21 -6.57 1.48
C HIS A 14 -6.48 -6.38 0.16
N VAL A 15 -6.66 -7.31 -0.78
CA VAL A 15 -6.01 -7.27 -2.10
C VAL A 15 -6.48 -6.07 -2.91
N VAL A 16 -7.80 -5.81 -2.96
CA VAL A 16 -8.36 -4.64 -3.67
C VAL A 16 -7.80 -3.34 -3.08
N ALA A 17 -7.81 -3.20 -1.77
CA ALA A 17 -7.31 -2.01 -1.08
C ALA A 17 -5.80 -1.80 -1.30
N ALA A 18 -4.99 -2.86 -1.18
CA ALA A 18 -3.56 -2.82 -1.48
C ALA A 18 -3.28 -2.46 -2.95
N SER A 19 -4.10 -2.99 -3.88
CA SER A 19 -4.00 -2.67 -5.31
C SER A 19 -4.31 -1.21 -5.61
N VAL A 20 -5.27 -0.59 -4.91
CA VAL A 20 -5.55 0.84 -5.04
C VAL A 20 -4.36 1.67 -4.51
N TRP A 21 -3.80 1.29 -3.36
CA TRP A 21 -2.66 1.99 -2.77
C TRP A 21 -1.42 1.92 -3.66
N VAL A 22 -1.01 0.73 -4.06
CA VAL A 22 0.23 0.51 -4.84
C VAL A 22 0.00 0.78 -6.33
N GLY A 23 -1.04 0.19 -6.92
CA GLY A 23 -1.34 0.32 -8.34
C GLY A 23 -1.67 1.75 -8.75
N GLY A 24 -2.41 2.48 -7.90
CA GLY A 24 -2.68 3.89 -8.12
C GLY A 24 -1.42 4.74 -8.20
N GLN A 25 -0.40 4.46 -7.38
CA GLN A 25 0.89 5.15 -7.43
C GLN A 25 1.66 4.84 -8.71
N ILE A 26 1.61 3.60 -9.21
CA ILE A 26 2.21 3.22 -10.49
C ILE A 26 1.57 4.01 -11.64
N VAL A 27 0.24 4.07 -11.64
CA VAL A 27 -0.52 4.82 -12.66
C VAL A 27 -0.17 6.31 -12.60
N LEU A 28 -0.13 6.90 -11.40
CA LEU A 28 0.26 8.29 -11.22
C LEU A 28 1.70 8.56 -11.67
N ALA A 29 2.62 7.67 -11.39
CA ALA A 29 4.02 7.81 -11.84
C ALA A 29 4.11 7.92 -13.37
N GLY A 30 3.24 7.24 -14.11
CA GLY A 30 3.12 7.35 -15.57
C GLY A 30 2.40 8.60 -16.04
N ILE A 31 1.37 9.05 -15.33
CA ILE A 31 0.52 10.18 -15.75
C ILE A 31 1.14 11.54 -15.38
N VAL A 32 1.76 11.66 -14.21
CA VAL A 32 2.28 12.93 -13.67
C VAL A 32 3.23 13.66 -14.64
N PRO A 33 4.21 13.01 -15.29
CA PRO A 33 5.09 13.68 -16.24
C PRO A 33 4.34 14.34 -17.41
N VAL A 34 3.31 13.65 -17.92
CA VAL A 34 2.49 14.13 -19.06
C VAL A 34 1.64 15.32 -18.65
N VAL A 35 0.95 15.24 -17.50
CA VAL A 35 0.09 16.32 -17.01
C VAL A 35 0.92 17.55 -16.61
N ARG A 36 2.12 17.36 -16.09
CA ARG A 36 3.03 18.45 -15.67
C ARG A 36 3.43 19.35 -16.83
N THR A 37 3.57 18.81 -18.03
CA THR A 37 3.93 19.60 -19.23
C THR A 37 2.76 20.42 -19.78
N GLY A 38 1.51 20.01 -19.49
CA GLY A 38 0.31 20.63 -20.04
C GLY A 38 -0.40 21.58 -19.08
N ASN A 39 -0.69 21.17 -17.86
CA ASN A 39 -1.51 21.94 -16.92
C ASN A 39 -1.21 21.60 -15.45
N ARG A 40 -0.57 22.54 -14.74
CA ARG A 40 -0.24 22.37 -13.31
C ARG A 40 -1.45 22.35 -12.37
N GLU A 41 -2.53 23.04 -12.73
CA GLU A 41 -3.79 22.99 -11.96
C GLU A 41 -4.40 21.61 -11.99
N LEU A 42 -4.46 20.99 -13.15
CA LEU A 42 -4.94 19.64 -13.33
C LEU A 42 -4.11 18.63 -12.50
N LEU A 43 -2.79 18.82 -12.42
CA LEU A 43 -1.92 17.99 -11.59
C LEU A 43 -2.34 18.03 -10.11
N SER A 44 -2.64 19.18 -9.57
CA SER A 44 -3.08 19.32 -8.17
C SER A 44 -4.45 18.69 -7.92
N LEU A 45 -5.36 18.74 -8.89
CA LEU A 45 -6.67 18.09 -8.82
C LEU A 45 -6.53 16.56 -8.83
N VAL A 46 -5.72 16.02 -9.74
CA VAL A 46 -5.43 14.58 -9.83
C VAL A 46 -4.82 14.08 -8.53
N ALA A 47 -3.83 14.78 -7.98
CA ALA A 47 -3.18 14.41 -6.73
C ALA A 47 -4.16 14.39 -5.55
N ARG A 48 -5.05 15.38 -5.45
CA ARG A 48 -6.10 15.43 -4.40
C ARG A 48 -7.10 14.29 -4.53
N GLN A 49 -7.57 14.00 -5.73
CA GLN A 49 -8.52 12.90 -5.95
C GLN A 49 -7.87 11.55 -5.66
N PHE A 50 -6.62 11.37 -6.07
CA PHE A 50 -5.88 10.17 -5.71
C PHE A 50 -5.76 10.01 -4.19
N ALA A 51 -5.38 11.05 -3.45
CA ALA A 51 -5.27 11.01 -2.00
C ALA A 51 -6.60 10.63 -1.32
N ARG A 52 -7.74 11.14 -1.83
CA ARG A 52 -9.08 10.82 -1.32
C ARG A 52 -9.45 9.35 -1.48
N LEU A 53 -8.89 8.66 -2.48
CA LEU A 53 -9.12 7.23 -2.71
C LEU A 53 -8.07 6.37 -2.00
N SER A 54 -6.81 6.77 -2.06
CA SER A 54 -5.70 5.95 -1.58
C SER A 54 -5.64 5.86 -0.06
N TRP A 55 -5.93 6.93 0.69
CA TRP A 55 -5.91 6.87 2.15
C TRP A 55 -7.00 5.98 2.74
N PRO A 56 -8.28 6.05 2.31
CA PRO A 56 -9.28 5.05 2.73
C PRO A 56 -8.90 3.62 2.32
N ALA A 57 -8.32 3.43 1.14
CA ALA A 57 -7.85 2.13 0.71
C ALA A 57 -6.72 1.61 1.62
N PHE A 58 -5.74 2.45 1.97
CA PHE A 58 -4.70 2.09 2.92
C PHE A 58 -5.28 1.71 4.29
N LEU A 59 -6.28 2.44 4.77
CA LEU A 59 -6.98 2.11 6.02
C LEU A 59 -7.67 0.74 5.93
N VAL A 60 -8.39 0.45 4.85
CA VAL A 60 -9.03 -0.86 4.62
C VAL A 60 -7.98 -1.97 4.56
N ALA A 61 -6.87 -1.77 3.84
CA ALA A 61 -5.77 -2.73 3.79
C ALA A 61 -5.17 -2.99 5.18
N THR A 62 -5.00 -1.94 5.99
CA THR A 62 -4.49 -2.05 7.36
C THR A 62 -5.46 -2.82 8.26
N LEU A 63 -6.75 -2.48 8.25
CA LEU A 63 -7.76 -3.13 9.08
C LEU A 63 -7.93 -4.61 8.71
N THR A 64 -7.96 -4.93 7.42
CA THR A 64 -8.05 -6.31 6.95
C THR A 64 -6.76 -7.10 7.22
N GLY A 65 -5.61 -6.44 7.19
CA GLY A 65 -4.33 -7.01 7.59
C GLY A 65 -4.28 -7.34 9.09
N ILE A 66 -4.73 -6.42 9.94
CA ILE A 66 -4.86 -6.65 11.39
C ILE A 66 -5.83 -7.81 11.66
N TRP A 67 -6.97 -7.84 10.98
CA TRP A 67 -7.91 -8.95 11.07
C TRP A 67 -7.25 -10.28 10.69
N SER A 68 -6.46 -10.31 9.61
CA SER A 68 -5.73 -11.52 9.21
C SER A 68 -4.77 -12.01 10.29
N ILE A 69 -4.07 -11.10 10.96
CA ILE A 69 -3.15 -11.44 12.07
C ILE A 69 -3.93 -11.95 13.29
N ALA A 70 -5.10 -11.40 13.57
CA ALA A 70 -5.95 -11.80 14.70
C ALA A 70 -6.53 -13.22 14.54
N GLU A 71 -6.65 -13.73 13.31
CA GLU A 71 -7.15 -15.07 13.02
C GLU A 71 -6.07 -16.17 13.14
N ILE A 72 -4.81 -15.79 13.28
CA ILE A 72 -3.69 -16.73 13.38
C ILE A 72 -2.98 -16.57 14.71
N ASN A 73 -2.43 -17.67 15.23
CA ASN A 73 -1.53 -17.61 16.37
C ASN A 73 -0.08 -17.45 15.86
N VAL A 74 0.37 -16.21 15.74
CA VAL A 74 1.68 -15.87 15.17
C VAL A 74 2.82 -16.60 15.89
N GLY A 75 2.69 -16.82 17.21
CA GLY A 75 3.72 -17.48 18.02
C GLY A 75 3.95 -18.94 17.65
N ASP A 76 2.96 -19.60 17.05
CA ASP A 76 3.03 -21.02 16.63
C ASP A 76 3.56 -21.20 15.20
N LEU A 77 3.76 -20.09 14.48
CA LEU A 77 4.26 -20.12 13.10
C LEU A 77 5.80 -20.18 13.07
N SER A 78 6.34 -20.58 11.93
CA SER A 78 7.79 -20.63 11.74
C SER A 78 8.45 -19.27 11.95
N THR A 79 9.70 -19.27 12.35
CA THR A 79 10.49 -18.03 12.53
C THR A 79 10.56 -17.24 11.22
N GLU A 80 10.67 -17.93 10.09
CA GLU A 80 10.69 -17.33 8.75
C GLU A 80 9.41 -16.54 8.49
N TYR A 81 8.26 -17.14 8.78
CA TYR A 81 6.96 -16.48 8.63
C TYR A 81 6.87 -15.23 9.50
N GLN A 82 7.26 -15.33 10.76
CA GLN A 82 7.24 -14.20 11.71
C GLN A 82 8.12 -13.05 11.23
N VAL A 83 9.33 -13.35 10.76
CA VAL A 83 10.26 -12.34 10.22
C VAL A 83 9.68 -11.67 8.97
N VAL A 84 9.17 -12.45 8.02
CA VAL A 84 8.58 -11.90 6.79
C VAL A 84 7.36 -11.04 7.11
N LEU A 85 6.50 -11.47 8.03
CA LEU A 85 5.35 -10.69 8.49
C LEU A 85 5.79 -9.36 9.12
N PHE A 86 6.79 -9.39 10.00
CA PHE A 86 7.32 -8.19 10.63
C PHE A 86 7.89 -7.20 9.60
N VAL A 87 8.71 -7.69 8.67
CA VAL A 87 9.30 -6.86 7.61
C VAL A 87 8.20 -6.28 6.70
N LYS A 88 7.17 -7.07 6.37
CA LYS A 88 5.99 -6.59 5.62
C LYS A 88 5.30 -5.42 6.33
N LEU A 89 5.01 -5.56 7.62
CA LEU A 89 4.36 -4.51 8.41
C LEU A 89 5.23 -3.25 8.50
N PHE A 90 6.53 -3.44 8.67
CA PHE A 90 7.49 -2.34 8.69
C PHE A 90 7.53 -1.60 7.34
N CYS A 91 7.58 -2.32 6.22
CA CYS A 91 7.50 -1.74 4.88
C CYS A 91 6.18 -0.98 4.65
N ALA A 92 5.05 -1.53 5.09
CA ALA A 92 3.76 -0.85 5.00
C ALA A 92 3.75 0.47 5.79
N GLY A 93 4.31 0.46 7.01
CA GLY A 93 4.47 1.67 7.84
C GLY A 93 5.38 2.71 7.19
N LEU A 94 6.51 2.28 6.61
CA LEU A 94 7.42 3.17 5.88
C LEU A 94 6.76 3.75 4.62
N SER A 95 5.96 2.96 3.89
CA SER A 95 5.19 3.45 2.74
C SER A 95 4.23 4.56 3.16
N ALA A 96 3.47 4.39 4.25
CA ALA A 96 2.56 5.41 4.75
C ALA A 96 3.31 6.67 5.22
N THR A 97 4.40 6.49 5.96
CA THR A 97 5.23 7.62 6.44
C THR A 97 5.80 8.41 5.27
N ALA A 98 6.34 7.74 4.26
CA ALA A 98 6.84 8.37 3.05
C ALA A 98 5.72 9.12 2.27
N ALA A 99 4.50 8.58 2.25
CA ALA A 99 3.34 9.24 1.66
C ALA A 99 2.97 10.53 2.42
N VAL A 100 3.05 10.54 3.75
CA VAL A 100 2.85 11.75 4.56
C VAL A 100 3.93 12.79 4.25
N VAL A 101 5.20 12.39 4.22
CA VAL A 101 6.32 13.29 3.86
C VAL A 101 6.14 13.86 2.45
N HIS A 102 5.73 13.02 1.50
CA HIS A 102 5.42 13.46 0.13
C HIS A 102 4.29 14.49 0.09
N SER A 103 3.23 14.26 0.87
CA SER A 103 2.03 15.12 0.87
C SER A 103 2.25 16.45 1.58
N LEU A 104 2.97 16.44 2.70
CA LEU A 104 3.20 17.63 3.56
C LEU A 104 4.52 18.32 3.25
N GLY A 105 5.45 17.69 2.56
CA GLY A 105 6.76 18.24 2.24
C GLY A 105 6.67 19.42 1.27
N ASN A 106 7.38 20.49 1.59
CA ASN A 106 7.43 21.72 0.76
C ASN A 106 8.58 21.72 -0.24
N SER A 107 9.61 20.88 -0.06
CA SER A 107 10.75 20.80 -0.96
C SER A 107 10.52 19.82 -2.12
N LYS A 108 11.18 20.10 -3.26
CA LYS A 108 11.18 19.17 -4.41
C LYS A 108 11.75 17.81 -4.05
N VAL A 109 12.75 17.78 -3.15
CA VAL A 109 13.38 16.54 -2.67
C VAL A 109 12.40 15.73 -1.83
N ALA A 110 11.71 16.35 -0.86
CA ALA A 110 10.70 15.67 -0.04
C ALA A 110 9.58 15.07 -0.90
N LYS A 111 9.12 15.79 -1.92
CA LYS A 111 8.09 15.30 -2.86
C LYS A 111 8.60 14.17 -3.74
N GLY A 112 9.78 14.29 -4.33
CA GLY A 112 10.36 13.26 -5.21
C GLY A 112 10.74 12.00 -4.45
N VAL A 113 11.54 12.13 -3.40
CA VAL A 113 12.00 11.01 -2.58
C VAL A 113 10.84 10.35 -1.84
N GLY A 114 9.95 11.16 -1.22
CA GLY A 114 8.77 10.67 -0.53
C GLY A 114 7.87 9.82 -1.44
N GLY A 115 7.55 10.32 -2.64
CA GLY A 115 6.74 9.59 -3.61
C GLY A 115 7.38 8.27 -4.05
N SER A 116 8.69 8.29 -4.37
CA SER A 116 9.42 7.08 -4.77
C SER A 116 9.48 6.05 -3.64
N MET A 117 9.74 6.49 -2.40
CA MET A 117 9.80 5.61 -1.23
C MET A 117 8.42 5.03 -0.90
N THR A 118 7.34 5.81 -1.03
CA THR A 118 5.97 5.30 -0.86
C THR A 118 5.72 4.12 -1.78
N LEU A 119 6.05 4.25 -3.06
CA LEU A 119 5.87 3.18 -4.04
C LEU A 119 6.78 1.98 -3.76
N LEU A 120 8.06 2.19 -3.52
CA LEU A 120 9.02 1.10 -3.28
C LEU A 120 8.65 0.28 -2.04
N PHE A 121 8.36 0.92 -0.92
CA PHE A 121 7.94 0.22 0.29
C PHE A 121 6.55 -0.41 0.16
N GLY A 122 5.65 0.21 -0.61
CA GLY A 122 4.35 -0.37 -0.92
C GLY A 122 4.49 -1.66 -1.75
N LEU A 123 5.33 -1.65 -2.79
CA LEU A 123 5.65 -2.84 -3.60
C LEU A 123 6.32 -3.93 -2.77
N ALA A 124 7.27 -3.57 -1.91
CA ALA A 124 7.92 -4.52 -1.01
C ALA A 124 6.91 -5.17 -0.06
N ALA A 125 6.02 -4.40 0.56
CA ALA A 125 4.98 -4.92 1.44
C ALA A 125 4.00 -5.85 0.68
N MET A 126 3.66 -5.52 -0.57
CA MET A 126 2.80 -6.35 -1.41
C MET A 126 3.49 -7.66 -1.78
N PHE A 127 4.74 -7.62 -2.21
CA PHE A 127 5.53 -8.81 -2.52
C PHE A 127 5.68 -9.74 -1.30
N LEU A 128 6.00 -9.18 -0.14
CA LEU A 128 6.10 -9.95 1.10
C LEU A 128 4.75 -10.55 1.51
N GLY A 129 3.64 -9.90 1.15
CA GLY A 129 2.29 -10.46 1.31
C GLY A 129 2.07 -11.71 0.49
N GLU A 130 2.49 -11.70 -0.78
CA GLU A 130 2.43 -12.88 -1.64
C GLU A 130 3.35 -13.99 -1.14
N LEU A 131 4.55 -13.64 -0.68
CA LEU A 131 5.48 -14.60 -0.11
C LEU A 131 4.89 -15.34 1.10
N LEU A 132 4.17 -14.64 1.99
CA LEU A 132 3.47 -15.24 3.13
C LEU A 132 2.36 -16.23 2.71
N GLN A 133 1.78 -16.05 1.51
CA GLN A 133 0.73 -16.93 1.00
C GLN A 133 1.29 -18.15 0.27
N THR A 134 2.46 -18.04 -0.35
CA THR A 134 2.94 -19.02 -1.33
C THR A 134 4.25 -19.70 -0.97
N GLY A 135 5.06 -19.13 -0.12
CA GLY A 135 6.46 -19.51 0.00
C GLY A 135 7.02 -19.74 1.40
N VAL A 136 6.26 -19.47 2.44
CA VAL A 136 6.77 -19.54 3.82
C VAL A 136 5.98 -20.53 4.67
#